data_ab52be6b254afc7aad8ad42210b6da80
#
_entry.id   ab52be6b254afc7aad8ad42210b6da80
#
_cell.length_a   1.000
_cell.length_b   1.000
_cell.length_c   1.000
_cell.angle_alpha   90.00
_cell.angle_beta   90.00
_cell.angle_gamma   90.00
#
_symmetry.space_group_name_H-M   'P 1'
#
loop_
_entity.id
_entity.type
_entity.pdbx_description
1 polymer ?
#
loop_
_entity_poly.entity_id
_entity_poly.type
_entity_poly.pdbx_seq_one_letter_code
_entity_poly.pdbx_strand_id
1 'polypeptide(L)'
;MNALYEYQQLILSQINISFLRYKYYELDWTHRVFGIVGPRGIGKTTMVLQYIKQNLSLQDSLYITLDHIYFSTHTLIDVADKFYKEGGKHLIIDEVHKAFNWSVQLKQIIDSYPNMQIIFTGSSILDIY
;
A
#
# COMPACT_ATOMS: atom_id res chain seq x y z
N MET A 1 -9.46 6.90 -11.44
CA MET A 1 -8.67 6.83 -10.18
C MET A 1 -9.05 7.88 -9.13
N ASN A 2 -9.95 8.80 -9.47
CA ASN A 2 -10.35 9.83 -8.49
C ASN A 2 -10.90 9.22 -7.20
N ALA A 3 -11.65 8.13 -7.30
CA ALA A 3 -12.21 7.46 -6.12
C ALA A 3 -11.12 7.00 -5.16
N LEU A 4 -10.00 6.53 -5.67
CA LEU A 4 -8.88 6.06 -4.83
C LEU A 4 -8.18 7.23 -4.16
N TYR A 5 -7.97 8.34 -4.86
CA TYR A 5 -7.37 9.53 -4.25
C TYR A 5 -8.28 10.14 -3.19
N GLU A 6 -9.58 10.17 -3.44
CA GLU A 6 -10.56 10.66 -2.46
C GLU A 6 -10.58 9.77 -1.21
N TYR A 7 -10.55 8.46 -1.42
CA TYR A 7 -10.51 7.51 -0.30
C TYR A 7 -9.24 7.69 0.52
N GLN A 8 -8.10 7.87 -0.14
CA GLN A 8 -6.84 8.12 0.54
C GLN A 8 -6.91 9.35 1.44
N GLN A 9 -7.44 10.45 0.92
CA GLN A 9 -7.56 11.67 1.71
C GLN A 9 -8.47 11.46 2.91
N LEU A 10 -9.58 10.77 2.71
CA LEU A 10 -10.52 10.49 3.79
C LEU A 10 -9.88 9.66 4.89
N ILE A 11 -9.25 8.57 4.52
CA ILE A 11 -8.69 7.63 5.51
C ILE A 11 -7.52 8.26 6.26
N LEU A 12 -6.67 9.02 5.57
CA LEU A 12 -5.53 9.68 6.21
C LEU A 12 -5.97 10.79 7.15
N SER A 13 -7.09 11.46 6.88
CA SER A 13 -7.59 12.49 7.78
C SER A 13 -8.02 11.92 9.14
N GLN A 14 -8.29 10.62 9.21
CA GLN A 14 -8.73 9.94 10.42
C GLN A 14 -7.59 9.33 11.23
N ILE A 15 -6.38 9.34 10.69
CA ILE A 15 -5.24 8.69 11.33
C ILE A 15 -4.58 9.64 12.34
N ASN A 16 -4.36 9.12 13.56
CA ASN A 16 -3.68 9.85 14.62
C ASN A 16 -2.19 9.46 14.63
N ILE A 17 -1.33 10.44 14.42
CA ILE A 17 0.13 10.23 14.43
C ILE A 17 0.78 10.60 15.75
N SER A 18 0.04 11.07 16.74
CA SER A 18 0.59 11.39 18.05
C SER A 18 1.05 10.15 18.82
N PHE A 19 0.53 8.98 18.45
CA PHE A 19 0.91 7.70 19.02
C PHE A 19 1.33 6.76 17.89
N LEU A 20 2.65 6.50 17.78
CA LEU A 20 3.18 5.57 16.79
C LEU A 20 3.43 4.23 17.46
N ARG A 21 3.10 3.16 16.74
CA ARG A 21 3.28 1.82 17.27
C ARG A 21 4.75 1.47 17.38
N TYR A 22 5.07 0.59 18.34
CA TYR A 22 6.44 0.13 18.57
C TYR A 22 7.07 -0.42 17.27
N LYS A 23 6.32 -1.23 16.53
CA LYS A 23 6.78 -1.82 15.27
C LYS A 23 7.11 -0.78 14.21
N TYR A 24 6.48 0.39 14.26
CA TYR A 24 6.77 1.46 13.32
C TYR A 24 8.25 1.82 13.33
N TYR A 25 8.85 1.89 14.50
CA TYR A 25 10.24 2.28 14.65
C TYR A 25 11.22 1.15 14.33
N GLU A 26 10.76 -0.09 14.32
CA GLU A 26 11.60 -1.24 14.01
C GLU A 26 11.74 -1.49 12.51
N LEU A 27 10.87 -0.89 11.70
CA LEU A 27 10.84 -1.13 10.26
C LEU A 27 11.76 -0.15 9.53
N ASP A 28 12.46 -0.65 8.53
CA ASP A 28 13.25 0.19 7.65
C ASP A 28 12.39 0.58 6.46
N TRP A 29 11.81 1.78 6.53
CA TRP A 29 10.90 2.30 5.53
C TRP A 29 11.61 2.82 4.28
N THR A 30 12.93 2.76 4.23
CA THR A 30 13.71 3.32 3.11
C THR A 30 13.91 2.35 1.96
N HIS A 31 13.62 1.06 2.15
CA HIS A 31 13.73 0.09 1.07
C HIS A 31 12.75 0.41 -0.05
N ARG A 32 13.17 0.16 -1.28
CA ARG A 32 12.30 0.39 -2.43
C ARG A 32 11.09 -0.54 -2.42
N VAL A 33 11.27 -1.78 -2.02
CA VAL A 33 10.18 -2.77 -1.96
C VAL A 33 10.26 -3.50 -0.63
N PHE A 34 9.19 -3.48 0.13
CA PHE A 34 9.08 -4.35 1.30
C PHE A 34 7.63 -4.60 1.66
N GLY A 35 7.42 -5.71 2.36
CA GLY A 35 6.09 -6.10 2.79
C GLY A 35 6.03 -6.24 4.30
N ILE A 36 4.88 -5.90 4.86
CA ILE A 36 4.56 -6.10 6.27
C ILE A 36 3.55 -7.23 6.32
N VAL A 37 4.01 -8.41 6.74
CA VAL A 37 3.19 -9.62 6.76
C VAL A 37 2.99 -10.03 8.21
N GLY A 38 1.79 -10.41 8.55
CA GLY A 38 1.46 -10.84 9.90
C GLY A 38 -0.03 -11.10 10.06
N PRO A 39 -0.44 -11.62 11.21
CA PRO A 39 -1.85 -11.92 11.45
C PRO A 39 -2.70 -10.66 11.47
N ARG A 40 -4.00 -10.85 11.23
CA ARG A 40 -4.94 -9.75 11.32
C ARG A 40 -4.94 -9.16 12.72
N GLY A 41 -5.20 -7.86 12.80
CA GLY A 41 -5.37 -7.18 14.08
C GLY A 41 -4.08 -6.71 14.73
N ILE A 42 -2.92 -6.89 14.11
CA ILE A 42 -1.66 -6.37 14.67
C ILE A 42 -1.40 -4.92 14.29
N GLY A 43 -2.30 -4.28 13.53
CA GLY A 43 -2.18 -2.87 13.22
C GLY A 43 -1.35 -2.54 11.99
N LYS A 44 -1.22 -3.47 11.04
CA LYS A 44 -0.46 -3.23 9.80
C LYS A 44 -0.98 -2.03 9.03
N THR A 45 -2.28 -1.97 8.84
CA THR A 45 -2.93 -0.85 8.14
C THR A 45 -2.64 0.47 8.83
N THR A 46 -2.79 0.51 10.15
CA THR A 46 -2.52 1.72 10.91
C THR A 46 -1.07 2.18 10.75
N MET A 47 -0.13 1.24 10.78
CA MET A 47 1.29 1.59 10.63
C MET A 47 1.61 2.22 9.28
N VAL A 48 1.10 1.63 8.19
CA VAL A 48 1.39 2.20 6.87
C VAL A 48 0.72 3.56 6.69
N LEU A 49 -0.48 3.73 7.22
CA LEU A 49 -1.18 5.03 7.12
C LEU A 49 -0.47 6.10 7.95
N GLN A 50 0.04 5.74 9.13
CA GLN A 50 0.83 6.67 9.94
C GLN A 50 2.10 7.09 9.21
N TYR A 51 2.77 6.15 8.55
CA TYR A 51 3.97 6.45 7.80
C TYR A 51 3.68 7.42 6.65
N ILE A 52 2.62 7.17 5.89
CA ILE A 52 2.24 8.04 4.78
C ILE A 52 1.94 9.45 5.28
N LYS A 53 1.13 9.56 6.32
CA LYS A 53 0.71 10.86 6.85
C LYS A 53 1.89 11.67 7.36
N GLN A 54 2.87 11.01 7.97
CA GLN A 54 3.99 11.69 8.61
C GLN A 54 5.13 11.97 7.63
N ASN A 55 5.35 11.11 6.64
CA ASN A 55 6.60 11.14 5.84
C ASN A 55 6.42 11.34 4.35
N LEU A 56 5.24 11.13 3.80
CA LEU A 56 5.05 11.16 2.35
C LEU A 56 4.17 12.32 1.91
N SER A 57 4.37 12.75 0.67
CA SER A 57 3.52 13.74 0.04
C SER A 57 2.38 13.07 -0.71
N LEU A 58 1.16 13.60 -0.58
CA LEU A 58 0.00 13.09 -1.32
C LEU A 58 0.10 13.37 -2.82
N GLN A 59 1.01 14.25 -3.24
CA GLN A 59 1.16 14.56 -4.65
C GLN A 59 1.79 13.41 -5.44
N ASP A 60 2.63 12.60 -4.78
CA ASP A 60 3.35 11.52 -5.45
C ASP A 60 3.20 10.18 -4.74
N SER A 61 2.22 10.07 -3.85
CA SER A 61 1.95 8.85 -3.08
C SER A 61 0.51 8.41 -3.25
N LEU A 62 0.29 7.10 -3.29
CA LEU A 62 -1.06 6.55 -3.35
C LEU A 62 -1.16 5.36 -2.41
N TYR A 63 -2.13 5.42 -1.50
CA TYR A 63 -2.54 4.30 -0.66
C TYR A 63 -3.76 3.65 -1.30
N ILE A 64 -3.67 2.35 -1.52
CA ILE A 64 -4.81 1.56 -1.98
C ILE A 64 -4.99 0.36 -1.06
N THR A 65 -6.24 -0.02 -0.86
CA THR A 65 -6.55 -1.28 -0.21
C THR A 65 -7.35 -2.15 -1.17
N LEU A 66 -6.94 -3.40 -1.30
CA LEU A 66 -7.60 -4.31 -2.23
C LEU A 66 -8.99 -4.74 -1.74
N ASP A 67 -9.39 -4.28 -0.56
CA ASP A 67 -10.76 -4.39 -0.07
C ASP A 67 -11.72 -3.38 -0.72
N HIS A 68 -11.18 -2.33 -1.34
CA HIS A 68 -12.02 -1.26 -1.88
C HIS A 68 -12.80 -1.76 -3.10
N ILE A 69 -14.06 -1.31 -3.21
CA ILE A 69 -14.96 -1.73 -4.29
C ILE A 69 -14.39 -1.44 -5.68
N TYR A 70 -13.49 -0.46 -5.78
CA TYR A 70 -12.85 -0.12 -7.04
C TYR A 70 -12.20 -1.35 -7.69
N PHE A 71 -11.66 -2.26 -6.86
CA PHE A 71 -10.97 -3.45 -7.35
C PHE A 71 -11.91 -4.59 -7.72
N SER A 72 -13.23 -4.39 -7.65
CA SER A 72 -14.19 -5.32 -8.23
C SER A 72 -14.24 -5.20 -9.76
N THR A 73 -13.81 -4.06 -10.31
CA THR A 73 -13.84 -3.79 -11.76
C THR A 73 -12.49 -3.36 -12.32
N HIS A 74 -11.47 -3.20 -11.48
CA HIS A 74 -10.14 -2.79 -11.90
C HIS A 74 -9.09 -3.71 -11.28
N THR A 75 -7.98 -3.91 -11.97
CA THR A 75 -6.89 -4.74 -11.45
C THR A 75 -5.85 -3.89 -10.75
N LEU A 76 -5.11 -4.54 -9.84
CA LEU A 76 -3.99 -3.91 -9.17
C LEU A 76 -2.97 -3.38 -10.19
N ILE A 77 -2.66 -4.19 -11.20
CA ILE A 77 -1.63 -3.81 -12.18
C ILE A 77 -2.05 -2.60 -13.01
N ASP A 78 -3.33 -2.48 -13.34
CA ASP A 78 -3.81 -1.31 -14.09
C ASP A 78 -3.73 -0.04 -13.27
N VAL A 79 -4.04 -0.13 -11.99
CA VAL A 79 -3.94 1.01 -11.07
C VAL A 79 -2.48 1.43 -10.92
N ALA A 80 -1.58 0.48 -10.74
CA ALA A 80 -0.16 0.77 -10.58
C ALA A 80 0.42 1.43 -11.83
N ASP A 81 0.05 0.93 -13.00
CA ASP A 81 0.52 1.48 -14.28
C ASP A 81 0.05 2.93 -14.45
N LYS A 82 -1.21 3.18 -14.20
CA LYS A 82 -1.75 4.53 -14.33
C LYS A 82 -1.12 5.49 -13.33
N PHE A 83 -0.96 5.04 -12.09
CA PHE A 83 -0.32 5.85 -11.05
C PHE A 83 1.12 6.22 -11.43
N TYR A 84 1.88 5.24 -11.92
CA TYR A 84 3.25 5.48 -12.34
C TYR A 84 3.32 6.49 -13.50
N LYS A 85 2.43 6.37 -14.47
CA LYS A 85 2.38 7.27 -15.61
C LYS A 85 1.98 8.70 -15.23
N GLU A 86 1.28 8.85 -14.11
CA GLU A 86 0.92 10.15 -13.58
C GLU A 86 2.00 10.77 -12.69
N GLY A 87 3.16 10.14 -12.62
CA GLY A 87 4.28 10.65 -11.82
C GLY A 87 4.36 10.10 -10.41
N GLY A 88 3.63 9.01 -10.12
CA GLY A 88 3.62 8.41 -8.79
C GLY A 88 4.98 7.83 -8.41
N LYS A 89 5.36 8.01 -7.16
CA LYS A 89 6.65 7.56 -6.62
C LYS A 89 6.54 6.56 -5.49
N HIS A 90 5.44 6.59 -4.75
CA HIS A 90 5.24 5.72 -3.59
C HIS A 90 3.87 5.06 -3.68
N LEU A 91 3.85 3.77 -3.93
CA LEU A 91 2.60 3.00 -3.98
C LEU A 91 2.53 2.10 -2.74
N ILE A 92 1.49 2.28 -1.96
CA ILE A 92 1.26 1.52 -0.75
C ILE A 92 0.02 0.66 -0.95
N ILE A 93 0.22 -0.66 -0.92
CA ILE A 93 -0.81 -1.65 -1.27
C ILE A 93 -1.19 -2.41 -0.02
N ASP A 94 -2.35 -2.09 0.54
CA ASP A 94 -2.86 -2.74 1.74
C ASP A 94 -3.69 -3.96 1.35
N GLU A 95 -3.59 -5.03 2.13
CA GLU A 95 -4.35 -6.26 1.91
C GLU A 95 -4.09 -6.86 0.51
N VAL A 96 -2.83 -6.91 0.10
CA VAL A 96 -2.45 -7.31 -1.26
C VAL A 96 -2.99 -8.68 -1.65
N HIS A 97 -3.14 -9.57 -0.68
CA HIS A 97 -3.59 -10.94 -0.91
C HIS A 97 -5.03 -11.04 -1.44
N LYS A 98 -5.80 -9.97 -1.34
CA LYS A 98 -7.17 -9.96 -1.85
C LYS A 98 -7.26 -9.72 -3.35
N ALA A 99 -6.15 -9.39 -3.99
CA ALA A 99 -6.10 -9.30 -5.44
C ALA A 99 -5.95 -10.70 -6.05
N PHE A 100 -6.73 -10.97 -7.11
CA PHE A 100 -6.56 -12.21 -7.86
C PHE A 100 -5.15 -12.26 -8.45
N ASN A 101 -4.47 -13.40 -8.30
CA ASN A 101 -3.08 -13.55 -8.74
C ASN A 101 -2.17 -12.46 -8.19
N TRP A 102 -2.33 -12.14 -6.93
CA TRP A 102 -1.63 -11.01 -6.32
C TRP A 102 -0.11 -11.10 -6.43
N SER A 103 0.46 -12.30 -6.27
CA SER A 103 1.91 -12.44 -6.31
C SER A 103 2.47 -12.20 -7.72
N VAL A 104 1.74 -12.62 -8.75
CA VAL A 104 2.13 -12.40 -10.14
C VAL A 104 2.03 -10.91 -10.47
N GLN A 105 0.92 -10.28 -10.10
CA GLN A 105 0.74 -8.85 -10.35
C GLN A 105 1.78 -8.02 -9.61
N LEU A 106 2.04 -8.34 -8.34
CA LEU A 106 3.01 -7.60 -7.54
C LEU A 106 4.40 -7.70 -8.14
N LYS A 107 4.81 -8.91 -8.54
CA LYS A 107 6.11 -9.09 -9.17
C LYS A 107 6.24 -8.28 -10.45
N GLN A 108 5.20 -8.26 -11.26
CA GLN A 108 5.23 -7.49 -12.51
C GLN A 108 5.34 -5.99 -12.23
N ILE A 109 4.65 -5.50 -11.21
CA ILE A 109 4.74 -4.09 -10.81
C ILE A 109 6.16 -3.76 -10.35
N ILE A 110 6.75 -4.60 -9.51
CA ILE A 110 8.10 -4.41 -9.01
C ILE A 110 9.11 -4.35 -10.16
N ASP A 111 8.98 -5.25 -11.11
CA ASP A 111 9.93 -5.36 -12.22
C ASP A 111 9.74 -4.25 -13.26
N SER A 112 8.50 -3.78 -13.43
CA SER A 112 8.17 -2.80 -14.48
C SER A 112 8.50 -1.36 -14.08
N TYR A 113 8.49 -1.04 -12.79
CA TYR A 113 8.64 0.33 -12.32
C TYR A 113 9.78 0.44 -11.31
N PRO A 114 11.04 0.37 -11.79
CA PRO A 114 12.19 0.27 -10.89
C PRO A 114 12.44 1.51 -10.04
N ASN A 115 11.87 2.64 -10.40
CA ASN A 115 12.04 3.89 -9.64
C ASN A 115 10.91 4.16 -8.65
N MET A 116 9.91 3.27 -8.59
CA MET A 116 8.78 3.47 -7.69
C MET A 116 8.97 2.64 -6.42
N GLN A 117 8.79 3.28 -5.28
CA GLN A 117 8.76 2.56 -4.01
C GLN A 117 7.43 1.83 -3.86
N ILE A 118 7.48 0.57 -3.40
CA ILE A 118 6.30 -0.26 -3.22
C ILE A 118 6.33 -0.83 -1.81
N ILE A 119 5.31 -0.51 -1.04
CA ILE A 119 5.10 -1.05 0.30
C ILE A 119 3.78 -1.81 0.26
N PHE A 120 3.78 -3.04 0.75
CA PHE A 120 2.53 -3.82 0.75
C PHE A 120 2.31 -4.48 2.10
N THR A 121 1.05 -4.78 2.39
CA THR A 121 0.70 -5.56 3.57
C THR A 121 -0.05 -6.81 3.13
N GLY A 122 0.03 -7.84 3.95
CA GLY A 122 -0.70 -9.06 3.72
C GLY A 122 -0.84 -9.85 5.00
N SER A 123 -1.71 -10.84 4.98
CA SER A 123 -1.90 -11.73 6.11
C SER A 123 -0.86 -12.84 6.10
N SER A 124 -0.30 -13.18 7.26
CA SER A 124 0.66 -14.28 7.39
C SER A 124 0.09 -15.64 6.98
N ILE A 125 -1.23 -15.76 6.95
CA ILE A 125 -1.87 -17.00 6.51
C ILE A 125 -1.55 -17.31 5.05
N LEU A 126 -1.13 -16.32 4.27
CA LEU A 126 -0.73 -16.51 2.88
C LEU A 126 0.53 -17.35 2.74
N ASP A 127 1.37 -17.34 3.74
CA ASP A 127 2.62 -18.10 3.71
C ASP A 127 2.38 -19.60 3.75
N ILE A 128 1.16 -20.00 4.09
CA ILE A 128 0.77 -21.40 4.16
C ILE A 128 0.34 -21.92 2.79
N TYR A 129 -0.07 -21.05 1.93
CA TYR A 129 -0.59 -21.36 0.61
C TYR A 129 0.33 -20.79 -0.46
#